data_1aa1a3e792e92ddd7fe965f0c5fb5c9c
#
_entry.id   1aa1a3e792e92ddd7fe965f0c5fb5c9c
#
_cell.length_a   1.000
_cell.length_b   1.000
_cell.length_c   1.000
_cell.angle_alpha   90.00
_cell.angle_beta   90.00
_cell.angle_gamma   90.00
#
_symmetry.space_group_name_H-M   'P 1'
#
loop_
_entity.id
_entity.type
_entity.pdbx_description
1 polymer ?
#
loop_
_entity_poly.entity_id
_entity_poly.type
_entity_poly.pdbx_seq_one_letter_code
_entity_poly.pdbx_strand_id
1 'polypeptide(L)'
;MAEAALKTPGAAEDTQDLTDGFNLMIDALKLNGLTTIYGVPGIPITDFGRMAQAAGIRVLSFRHEQNAGYAAAIAGFLTKKPGVCLTVSAPGFL
;
A
#
# COMPACT_ATOMS: atom_id res chain seq x y z
N MET A 1 8.37 -0.61 -20.75
CA MET A 1 7.40 -0.32 -21.80
C MET A 1 6.21 -1.25 -21.75
N ALA A 2 5.09 -0.73 -22.14
CA ALA A 2 3.86 -1.51 -22.16
C ALA A 2 3.93 -2.71 -23.10
N GLU A 3 4.68 -2.59 -24.18
CA GLU A 3 4.79 -3.70 -25.13
C GLU A 3 5.43 -4.92 -24.53
N ALA A 4 6.40 -4.72 -23.66
CA ALA A 4 7.08 -5.86 -23.06
C ALA A 4 6.10 -6.65 -22.19
N ALA A 5 5.27 -5.97 -21.45
CA ALA A 5 4.28 -6.63 -20.60
C ALA A 5 3.27 -7.40 -21.45
N LEU A 6 2.91 -6.86 -22.61
CA LEU A 6 1.90 -7.48 -23.44
C LEU A 6 2.35 -8.80 -24.07
N LYS A 7 3.63 -9.10 -24.00
CA LYS A 7 4.16 -10.28 -24.65
C LYS A 7 4.25 -11.49 -23.77
N THR A 8 3.83 -11.40 -22.52
CA THR A 8 3.93 -12.50 -21.59
C THR A 8 2.56 -12.89 -21.09
N PRO A 9 1.86 -13.74 -21.82
CA PRO A 9 0.55 -14.18 -21.39
C PRO A 9 0.62 -15.19 -20.26
N GLY A 10 -0.49 -15.39 -19.58
CA GLY A 10 -0.62 -16.42 -18.59
C GLY A 10 -0.31 -15.94 -17.20
N ALA A 11 0.12 -16.87 -16.35
CA ALA A 11 0.32 -16.58 -14.92
C ALA A 11 1.38 -15.53 -14.70
N ALA A 12 2.43 -15.54 -15.51
CA ALA A 12 3.49 -14.53 -15.36
C ALA A 12 2.96 -13.14 -15.66
N GLU A 13 2.09 -13.04 -16.63
CA GLU A 13 1.49 -11.77 -16.98
C GLU A 13 0.56 -11.27 -15.87
N ASP A 14 -0.23 -12.18 -15.30
CA ASP A 14 -1.11 -11.81 -14.19
C ASP A 14 -0.30 -11.32 -13.01
N THR A 15 0.81 -11.97 -12.71
CA THR A 15 1.67 -11.56 -11.62
C THR A 15 2.26 -10.18 -11.90
N GLN A 16 2.64 -9.93 -13.13
CA GLN A 16 3.15 -8.62 -13.52
C GLN A 16 2.10 -7.54 -13.34
N ASP A 17 0.86 -7.83 -13.74
CA ASP A 17 -0.20 -6.86 -13.61
C ASP A 17 -0.45 -6.48 -12.14
N LEU A 18 -0.43 -7.47 -11.24
CA LEU A 18 -0.56 -7.18 -9.82
C LEU A 18 0.58 -6.33 -9.32
N THR A 19 1.80 -6.65 -9.73
CA THR A 19 2.97 -5.88 -9.34
C THR A 19 2.87 -4.46 -9.85
N ASP A 20 2.46 -4.30 -11.10
CA ASP A 20 2.30 -2.98 -11.69
C ASP A 20 1.22 -2.18 -10.95
N GLY A 21 0.13 -2.83 -10.54
CA GLY A 21 -0.90 -2.16 -9.77
C GLY A 21 -0.37 -1.64 -8.45
N PHE A 22 0.40 -2.44 -7.73
CA PHE A 22 1.01 -1.99 -6.49
C PHE A 22 1.96 -0.84 -6.74
N ASN A 23 2.78 -0.93 -7.78
CA ASN A 23 3.71 0.15 -8.12
C ASN A 23 2.98 1.44 -8.45
N LEU A 24 1.87 1.35 -9.17
CA LEU A 24 1.09 2.52 -9.51
C LEU A 24 0.54 3.20 -8.25
N MET A 25 0.05 2.41 -7.31
CA MET A 25 -0.44 2.96 -6.06
C MET A 25 0.68 3.63 -5.27
N ILE A 26 1.83 2.98 -5.20
CA ILE A 26 2.97 3.53 -4.48
C ILE A 26 3.42 4.84 -5.12
N ASP A 27 3.50 4.88 -6.44
CA ASP A 27 3.89 6.09 -7.14
C ASP A 27 2.89 7.22 -6.89
N ALA A 28 1.61 6.89 -6.90
CA ALA A 28 0.58 7.89 -6.63
C ALA A 28 0.71 8.46 -5.23
N LEU A 29 0.98 7.61 -4.24
CA LEU A 29 1.18 8.08 -2.87
C LEU A 29 2.37 9.02 -2.78
N LYS A 30 3.47 8.67 -3.42
CA LYS A 30 4.67 9.49 -3.40
C LYS A 30 4.45 10.83 -4.11
N LEU A 31 3.74 10.80 -5.22
CA LEU A 31 3.45 12.04 -5.96
C LEU A 31 2.61 13.01 -5.12
N ASN A 32 1.78 12.48 -4.25
CA ASN A 32 0.95 13.31 -3.38
C ASN A 32 1.61 13.62 -2.05
N GLY A 33 2.87 13.29 -1.90
CA GLY A 33 3.60 13.60 -0.68
C GLY A 33 3.23 12.73 0.50
N LEU A 34 2.62 11.60 0.26
CA LEU A 34 2.20 10.68 1.31
C LEU A 34 3.29 9.64 1.50
N THR A 35 4.07 9.80 2.55
CA THR A 35 5.29 9.02 2.74
C THR A 35 5.20 8.05 3.92
N THR A 36 4.05 7.95 4.57
CA THR A 36 3.87 7.06 5.70
C THR A 36 2.56 6.30 5.57
N ILE A 37 2.60 5.01 5.84
CA ILE A 37 1.43 4.14 5.86
C ILE A 37 1.32 3.54 7.26
N TYR A 38 0.11 3.55 7.81
CA TYR A 38 -0.18 2.96 9.11
C TYR A 38 -1.02 1.72 8.88
N GLY A 39 -0.56 0.57 9.32
CA GLY A 39 -1.35 -0.60 9.02
C GLY A 39 -0.94 -1.85 9.77
N VAL A 40 -1.69 -2.91 9.49
CA VAL A 40 -1.44 -4.23 10.02
C VAL A 40 -1.12 -5.12 8.83
N PRO A 41 0.10 -5.62 8.73
CA PRO A 41 0.47 -6.48 7.60
C PRO A 41 -0.32 -7.78 7.62
N GLY A 42 -0.63 -8.29 6.46
CA GLY A 42 -1.33 -9.56 6.33
C GLY A 42 -1.29 -10.02 4.90
N ILE A 43 -1.57 -11.31 4.73
CA ILE A 43 -1.68 -11.92 3.45
C ILE A 43 -2.74 -11.24 2.70
N PRO A 44 -3.04 -10.68 1.84
CA PRO A 44 -2.55 -10.48 0.52
C PRO A 44 -1.83 -9.12 0.34
N ILE A 45 -1.71 -8.37 1.40
CA ILE A 45 -1.11 -7.04 1.29
C ILE A 45 0.33 -6.97 1.77
N THR A 46 0.90 -8.10 2.16
CA THR A 46 2.29 -8.14 2.62
C THR A 46 3.25 -7.65 1.53
N ASP A 47 3.02 -8.06 0.29
CA ASP A 47 3.89 -7.64 -0.81
C ASP A 47 3.78 -6.15 -1.06
N PHE A 48 2.59 -5.59 -0.95
CA PHE A 48 2.42 -4.15 -1.10
C PHE A 48 3.24 -3.39 -0.05
N GLY A 49 3.17 -3.83 1.20
CA GLY A 49 3.94 -3.19 2.27
C GLY A 49 5.43 -3.27 2.01
N ARG A 50 5.90 -4.43 1.57
CA ARG A 50 7.32 -4.62 1.29
C ARG A 50 7.76 -3.74 0.13
N MET A 51 6.96 -3.65 -0.91
CA MET A 51 7.27 -2.81 -2.06
C MET A 51 7.26 -1.33 -1.68
N ALA A 52 6.33 -0.94 -0.82
CA ALA A 52 6.27 0.44 -0.36
C ALA A 52 7.53 0.80 0.43
N GLN A 53 7.98 -0.08 1.31
CA GLN A 53 9.22 0.16 2.05
C GLN A 53 10.42 0.26 1.12
N ALA A 54 10.49 -0.60 0.12
CA ALA A 54 11.59 -0.55 -0.84
C ALA A 54 11.58 0.75 -1.63
N ALA A 55 10.42 1.35 -1.82
CA ALA A 55 10.29 2.60 -2.55
C ALA A 55 10.50 3.83 -1.66
N GLY A 56 10.80 3.64 -0.39
CA GLY A 56 11.08 4.74 0.51
C GLY A 56 9.89 5.22 1.33
N ILE A 57 8.75 4.54 1.26
CA ILE A 57 7.60 4.87 2.09
C ILE A 57 7.78 4.21 3.44
N ARG A 58 7.51 4.96 4.50
CA ARG A 58 7.62 4.45 5.85
C ARG A 58 6.35 3.70 6.20
N VAL A 59 6.49 2.44 6.60
CA VAL A 59 5.35 1.61 6.97
C VAL A 59 5.42 1.34 8.45
N LEU A 60 4.44 1.86 9.19
CA LEU A 60 4.35 1.67 10.62
C LEU A 60 3.36 0.55 10.90
N SER A 61 3.85 -0.50 11.52
CA SER A 61 3.04 -1.69 11.79
C SER A 61 2.35 -1.59 13.14
N PHE A 62 1.10 -1.96 13.17
CA PHE A 62 0.29 -2.00 14.38
C PHE A 62 -0.20 -3.41 14.62
N ARG A 63 -0.63 -3.69 15.82
CA ARG A 63 -1.18 -5.00 16.15
C ARG A 63 -2.68 -5.09 15.94
N HIS A 64 -3.34 -3.96 15.84
CA HIS A 64 -4.78 -3.91 15.67
C HIS A 64 -5.12 -2.86 14.64
N GLU A 65 -6.01 -3.22 13.72
CA GLU A 65 -6.36 -2.33 12.62
C GLU A 65 -7.00 -1.04 13.10
N GLN A 66 -7.79 -1.12 14.16
CA GLN A 66 -8.43 0.05 14.71
C GLN A 66 -7.40 1.08 15.17
N ASN A 67 -6.35 0.61 15.80
CA ASN A 67 -5.29 1.52 16.25
C ASN A 67 -4.56 2.14 15.07
N ALA A 68 -4.33 1.36 14.01
CA ALA A 68 -3.73 1.90 12.81
C ALA A 68 -4.61 2.98 12.19
N GLY A 69 -5.93 2.75 12.17
CA GLY A 69 -6.87 3.73 11.65
C GLY A 69 -6.87 5.01 12.47
N TYR A 70 -6.84 4.90 13.78
CA TYR A 70 -6.76 6.07 14.64
C TYR A 70 -5.47 6.84 14.39
N ALA A 71 -4.35 6.14 14.29
CA ALA A 71 -3.07 6.80 14.04
C ALA A 71 -3.09 7.53 12.70
N ALA A 72 -3.63 6.90 11.66
CA ALA A 72 -3.72 7.52 10.35
C ALA A 72 -4.63 8.76 10.39
N ALA A 73 -5.75 8.66 11.11
CA ALA A 73 -6.68 9.78 11.19
C ALA A 73 -6.03 10.98 11.89
N ILE A 74 -5.32 10.73 12.99
CA ILE A 74 -4.66 11.82 13.70
C ILE A 74 -3.54 12.40 12.88
N ALA A 75 -2.75 11.56 12.22
CA ALA A 75 -1.68 12.05 11.38
C ALA A 75 -2.22 12.92 10.25
N GLY A 76 -3.33 12.50 9.65
CA GLY A 76 -3.98 13.30 8.61
C GLY A 76 -4.46 14.64 9.12
N PHE A 77 -5.05 14.63 10.31
CA PHE A 77 -5.53 15.87 10.91
C PHE A 77 -4.38 16.83 11.19
N LEU A 78 -3.29 16.34 11.76
CA LEU A 78 -2.18 17.19 12.16
C LEU A 78 -1.38 17.69 10.97
N THR A 79 -1.21 16.86 9.94
CA THR A 79 -0.40 17.25 8.78
C THR A 79 -1.22 17.92 7.69
N LYS A 80 -2.54 17.87 7.80
CA LYS A 80 -3.45 18.39 6.77
C LYS A 80 -3.25 17.71 5.43
N LYS A 81 -2.84 16.44 5.47
CA LYS A 81 -2.74 15.56 4.33
C LYS A 81 -3.53 14.31 4.63
N PRO A 82 -3.94 13.55 3.62
CA PRO A 82 -4.62 12.29 3.90
C PRO A 82 -3.74 11.35 4.72
N GLY A 83 -4.32 10.72 5.73
CA GLY A 83 -3.67 9.64 6.43
C GLY A 83 -3.97 8.34 5.72
N VAL A 84 -2.96 7.51 5.52
CA VAL A 84 -3.13 6.26 4.77
C VAL A 84 -3.12 5.10 5.74
N CYS A 85 -4.22 4.35 5.75
CA CYS A 85 -4.35 3.16 6.59
C CYS A 85 -4.46 1.93 5.71
N LEU A 86 -3.66 0.90 6.01
CA LEU A 86 -3.63 -0.33 5.24
C LEU A 86 -4.14 -1.47 6.11
N THR A 87 -5.23 -2.10 5.70
CA THR A 87 -5.82 -3.19 6.46
C THR A 87 -6.12 -4.37 5.55
N VAL A 88 -6.21 -5.55 6.18
CA VAL A 88 -6.66 -6.74 5.47
C VAL A 88 -8.17 -6.65 5.35
N SER A 89 -8.72 -7.09 4.23
CA SER A 89 -10.16 -7.06 3.99
C SER A 89 -10.89 -7.92 5.03
N ALA A 90 -12.17 -7.70 5.14
CA ALA A 90 -13.08 -8.35 6.08
C ALA A 90 -12.73 -8.00 7.53
N PRO A 91 -11.99 -8.83 8.27
CA PRO A 91 -11.78 -8.53 9.70
C PRO A 91 -11.03 -7.22 9.92
N GLY A 92 -10.10 -6.89 9.07
CA GLY A 92 -9.33 -5.67 9.25
C GLY A 92 -10.10 -4.42 8.92
N PHE A 93 -11.02 -4.52 7.98
CA PHE A 93 -11.78 -3.36 7.55
C PHE A 93 -12.94 -3.03 8.51
N LEU A 94 -13.42 -4.04 9.19
CA LEU A 94 -14.53 -3.83 10.12
C LEU A 94 -14.07 -3.21 11.41
#